data_af7563b34f8b2ad01ae484ce761b11dd
#
_entry.id   af7563b34f8b2ad01ae484ce761b11dd
#
_cell.length_a   1.000
_cell.length_b   1.000
_cell.length_c   1.000
_cell.angle_alpha   90.00
_cell.angle_beta   90.00
_cell.angle_gamma   90.00
#
_symmetry.space_group_name_H-M   'P 1'
#
loop_
_entity.id
_entity.type
_entity.pdbx_description
1 polymer ?
#
loop_
_entity_poly.entity_id
_entity_poly.type
_entity_poly.pdbx_seq_one_letter_code
_entity_poly.pdbx_strand_id
1 'polypeptide(L)'
;MNKGIRRTMIMRVVLTLLALVSLSSQAQTIKESTAFAVIGEPKYAVNFNHYDYVNPAAPKGGNVTLSATGTFDNFNRFALRGVAAARTESLYDTLFVTSDDEPGSYYPLVAENVRYADDFSWAEIAINPRARFHDGTPVSARDVAFTFHKFMTEGVPQFRLVYKGTTVKAIAPLTVRIELPEPNKENMLSLFSLPVMPESFWKNHKLSDPLSTPPLAGGPYRITDWRMGQYVIYSRVKDYWAATLPVNRGRWNFDTIRYDYYLDDNVAFEAFKAGAFDLRVENSAKNWATRYIGKNFAKGYIVKDEHKNESAQDTRWLAFNIQRPVFSDRRVREAITLAFDFEWMNKALFYGAYSRANSYFQNTEYAARDYPHADELVLLAPMKAELPPEVFTRVFEPPKSDGNGFDRDNLLKASNLLDDAGWVLKNRQRVNVQTGKPLSFELLIASGANDQWVLPFKKNLARLGVTMNIRQVDMAQLTNRKRSRDYDMMQTLWAAQPWPSSDLQISWASGYIDSSYNAPGVKSLVIDALIAKIVAAQGDKNKLLPLGRALDRVLTWNYYMLPMWYMGEDRVARWDKFSLPAVRPVYTLGFDTWWYDVNKAAKLPAERR
;
A
#
# COMPACT_ATOMS: atom_id res chain seq x y z
N MET A 1 28.48 -15.33 -73.04
CA MET A 1 29.11 -15.89 -71.79
C MET A 1 29.02 -14.90 -70.62
N ASN A 2 27.94 -14.10 -70.42
CA ASN A 2 27.92 -13.05 -69.37
C ASN A 2 26.64 -12.97 -68.50
N LYS A 3 25.73 -13.95 -68.56
CA LYS A 3 24.52 -13.97 -67.75
C LYS A 3 24.56 -14.99 -66.57
N GLY A 4 25.48 -15.96 -66.62
CA GLY A 4 25.60 -16.98 -65.54
C GLY A 4 26.40 -16.51 -64.34
N ILE A 5 27.42 -15.68 -64.55
CA ILE A 5 28.33 -15.24 -63.45
C ILE A 5 27.65 -14.21 -62.53
N ARG A 6 26.74 -13.35 -63.06
CA ARG A 6 25.99 -12.38 -62.24
C ARG A 6 24.94 -13.02 -61.31
N ARG A 7 24.29 -14.12 -61.71
CA ARG A 7 23.31 -14.83 -60.89
C ARG A 7 23.98 -15.60 -59.72
N THR A 8 25.15 -16.18 -59.95
CA THR A 8 25.87 -16.91 -58.89
C THR A 8 26.48 -15.99 -57.84
N MET A 9 26.89 -14.77 -58.23
CA MET A 9 27.44 -13.79 -57.30
C MET A 9 26.36 -13.13 -56.43
N ILE A 10 25.16 -12.82 -56.99
CA ILE A 10 24.00 -12.28 -56.25
C ILE A 10 23.46 -13.34 -55.25
N MET A 11 23.41 -14.62 -55.66
CA MET A 11 22.94 -15.69 -54.78
C MET A 11 23.91 -15.97 -53.62
N ARG A 12 25.24 -15.81 -53.78
CA ARG A 12 26.24 -15.91 -52.71
C ARG A 12 26.18 -14.72 -51.74
N VAL A 13 25.95 -13.51 -52.24
CA VAL A 13 25.80 -12.29 -51.37
C VAL A 13 24.50 -12.35 -50.57
N VAL A 14 23.40 -12.83 -51.16
CA VAL A 14 22.11 -12.99 -50.45
C VAL A 14 22.21 -14.13 -49.40
N LEU A 15 22.91 -15.24 -49.67
CA LEU A 15 23.14 -16.29 -48.69
C LEU A 15 24.09 -15.85 -47.56
N THR A 16 25.07 -14.98 -47.83
CA THR A 16 25.97 -14.44 -46.79
C THR A 16 25.28 -13.37 -45.95
N LEU A 17 24.36 -12.59 -46.49
CA LEU A 17 23.51 -11.65 -45.74
C LEU A 17 22.43 -12.37 -44.92
N LEU A 18 21.85 -13.47 -45.40
CA LEU A 18 20.91 -14.29 -44.63
C LEU A 18 21.62 -15.07 -43.49
N ALA A 19 22.90 -15.45 -43.64
CA ALA A 19 23.70 -16.05 -42.58
C ALA A 19 24.18 -15.07 -41.52
N LEU A 20 24.27 -13.76 -41.83
CA LEU A 20 24.62 -12.69 -40.87
C LEU A 20 23.42 -12.17 -40.09
N VAL A 21 22.19 -12.39 -40.55
CA VAL A 21 20.95 -12.01 -39.84
C VAL A 21 20.52 -13.08 -38.82
N SER A 22 21.06 -14.30 -38.90
CA SER A 22 20.70 -15.42 -38.03
C SER A 22 21.61 -15.60 -36.80
N LEU A 23 22.49 -14.66 -36.45
CA LEU A 23 23.46 -14.79 -35.35
C LEU A 23 23.45 -13.65 -34.32
N SER A 24 22.38 -12.91 -34.23
CA SER A 24 22.12 -12.10 -33.03
C SER A 24 21.05 -12.76 -32.14
N SER A 25 21.19 -14.02 -31.84
CA SER A 25 20.72 -14.54 -30.57
C SER A 25 21.62 -13.87 -29.51
N GLN A 26 21.20 -12.72 -28.99
CA GLN A 26 21.81 -12.18 -27.79
C GLN A 26 21.74 -13.29 -26.74
N ALA A 27 22.90 -13.86 -26.40
CA ALA A 27 22.99 -14.81 -25.30
C ALA A 27 22.43 -14.08 -24.07
N GLN A 28 21.27 -14.51 -23.59
CA GLN A 28 20.60 -13.93 -22.43
C GLN A 28 21.59 -14.02 -21.26
N THR A 29 21.95 -12.87 -20.67
CA THR A 29 22.85 -12.83 -19.53
C THR A 29 22.18 -13.47 -18.34
N ILE A 30 22.79 -14.52 -17.80
CA ILE A 30 22.33 -15.21 -16.59
C ILE A 30 23.01 -14.59 -15.40
N LYS A 31 22.24 -14.23 -14.38
CA LYS A 31 22.70 -13.69 -13.11
C LYS A 31 22.36 -14.62 -11.95
N GLU A 32 23.03 -14.43 -10.83
CA GLU A 32 22.72 -15.11 -9.57
C GLU A 32 22.62 -14.07 -8.46
N SER A 33 21.65 -14.25 -7.56
CA SER A 33 21.50 -13.40 -6.37
C SER A 33 20.77 -14.15 -5.26
N THR A 34 21.00 -13.71 -4.03
CA THR A 34 20.28 -14.14 -2.84
C THR A 34 19.34 -13.07 -2.29
N ALA A 35 19.42 -11.83 -2.79
CA ALA A 35 18.53 -10.74 -2.37
C ALA A 35 18.17 -9.86 -3.56
N PHE A 36 17.01 -9.23 -3.49
CA PHE A 36 16.47 -8.41 -4.57
C PHE A 36 15.80 -7.15 -4.01
N ALA A 37 15.80 -6.08 -4.81
CA ALA A 37 14.93 -4.93 -4.60
C ALA A 37 14.17 -4.63 -5.89
N VAL A 38 12.90 -4.23 -5.79
CA VAL A 38 12.12 -3.80 -6.97
C VAL A 38 12.79 -2.58 -7.59
N ILE A 39 13.22 -1.63 -6.75
CA ILE A 39 13.89 -0.41 -7.16
C ILE A 39 15.28 -0.34 -6.49
N GLY A 40 16.31 -0.13 -7.30
CA GLY A 40 17.70 -0.03 -6.80
C GLY A 40 18.27 -1.36 -6.33
N GLU A 41 19.10 -1.30 -5.29
CA GLU A 41 19.78 -2.44 -4.69
C GLU A 41 19.27 -2.69 -3.27
N PRO A 42 19.27 -3.95 -2.78
CA PRO A 42 18.89 -4.27 -1.42
C PRO A 42 19.79 -3.58 -0.39
N LYS A 43 19.22 -3.09 0.70
CA LYS A 43 19.94 -2.44 1.81
C LYS A 43 20.93 -3.38 2.49
N TYR A 44 20.51 -4.62 2.73
CA TYR A 44 21.33 -5.59 3.45
C TYR A 44 22.18 -6.42 2.49
N ALA A 45 23.49 -6.49 2.79
CA ALA A 45 24.44 -7.29 2.03
C ALA A 45 24.10 -8.79 2.11
N VAL A 46 24.59 -9.57 1.12
CA VAL A 46 24.34 -11.02 0.99
C VAL A 46 24.57 -11.81 2.29
N ASN A 47 25.52 -11.41 3.13
CA ASN A 47 25.90 -12.12 4.34
C ASN A 47 25.56 -11.33 5.62
N PHE A 48 24.46 -10.54 5.60
CA PHE A 48 24.07 -9.83 6.81
C PHE A 48 23.69 -10.83 7.93
N ASN A 49 23.90 -10.42 9.18
CA ASN A 49 23.67 -11.29 10.34
C ASN A 49 22.23 -11.22 10.88
N HIS A 50 21.63 -10.04 10.84
CA HIS A 50 20.26 -9.74 11.25
C HIS A 50 19.88 -8.36 10.73
N TYR A 51 18.61 -8.03 10.72
CA TYR A 51 18.14 -6.68 10.41
C TYR A 51 18.57 -5.68 11.47
N ASP A 52 18.77 -4.41 11.11
CA ASP A 52 19.19 -3.33 12.01
C ASP A 52 18.15 -3.05 13.11
N TYR A 53 16.88 -3.30 12.81
CA TYR A 53 15.73 -3.02 13.68
C TYR A 53 15.35 -4.17 14.62
N VAL A 54 16.25 -5.12 14.86
CA VAL A 54 16.02 -6.21 15.82
C VAL A 54 17.01 -6.16 16.96
N ASN A 55 16.66 -6.78 18.08
CA ASN A 55 17.61 -7.20 19.09
C ASN A 55 17.89 -8.69 18.89
N PRO A 56 19.07 -9.10 18.36
CA PRO A 56 19.36 -10.50 18.11
C PRO A 56 19.45 -11.34 19.38
N ALA A 57 19.63 -10.70 20.54
CA ALA A 57 19.64 -11.33 21.87
C ALA A 57 18.28 -11.23 22.59
N ALA A 58 17.21 -10.81 21.91
CA ALA A 58 15.88 -10.72 22.50
C ALA A 58 15.46 -12.08 23.11
N PRO A 59 15.05 -12.12 24.40
CA PRO A 59 14.63 -13.35 25.02
C PRO A 59 13.38 -13.91 24.38
N LYS A 60 13.33 -15.22 24.22
CA LYS A 60 12.12 -15.94 23.81
C LYS A 60 11.29 -16.29 25.03
N GLY A 61 9.99 -16.04 24.97
CA GLY A 61 9.07 -16.36 26.07
C GLY A 61 7.95 -15.35 26.24
N GLY A 62 7.08 -15.62 27.19
CA GLY A 62 5.95 -14.77 27.52
C GLY A 62 4.81 -14.82 26.51
N ASN A 63 3.72 -14.20 26.92
CA ASN A 63 2.46 -14.21 26.17
C ASN A 63 2.02 -12.80 25.87
N VAL A 64 1.36 -12.62 24.72
CA VAL A 64 0.71 -11.36 24.37
C VAL A 64 -0.72 -11.63 23.94
N THR A 65 -1.64 -10.83 24.47
CA THR A 65 -3.04 -10.82 24.05
C THR A 65 -3.33 -9.53 23.29
N LEU A 66 -3.91 -9.69 22.11
CA LEU A 66 -4.29 -8.62 21.20
C LEU A 66 -5.81 -8.64 21.00
N SER A 67 -6.37 -7.59 20.43
CA SER A 67 -7.78 -7.58 20.03
C SER A 67 -7.93 -7.61 18.51
N ALA A 68 -9.05 -8.16 18.06
CA ALA A 68 -9.53 -8.04 16.70
C ALA A 68 -10.98 -7.54 16.71
N THR A 69 -11.35 -6.71 15.74
CA THR A 69 -12.73 -6.20 15.62
C THR A 69 -13.56 -7.11 14.75
N GLY A 70 -14.83 -7.33 15.14
CA GLY A 70 -15.76 -8.21 14.43
C GLY A 70 -15.68 -9.65 14.91
N THR A 71 -15.64 -10.59 13.98
CA THR A 71 -15.66 -12.03 14.22
C THR A 71 -14.86 -12.77 13.14
N PHE A 72 -14.67 -14.07 13.29
CA PHE A 72 -14.13 -14.94 12.25
C PHE A 72 -14.89 -16.26 12.19
N ASP A 73 -14.92 -16.90 11.04
CA ASP A 73 -15.63 -18.14 10.79
C ASP A 73 -14.77 -19.20 10.08
N ASN A 74 -13.49 -18.88 9.80
CA ASN A 74 -12.58 -19.82 9.15
C ASN A 74 -11.10 -19.47 9.37
N PHE A 75 -10.19 -20.40 8.94
CA PHE A 75 -8.74 -20.26 9.04
C PHE A 75 -8.03 -20.12 7.69
N ASN A 76 -8.78 -20.02 6.60
CA ASN A 76 -8.21 -19.84 5.27
C ASN A 76 -8.36 -18.39 4.81
N ARG A 77 -7.29 -17.61 4.90
CA ARG A 77 -7.30 -16.21 4.44
C ARG A 77 -7.53 -16.04 2.92
N PHE A 78 -7.36 -17.10 2.15
CA PHE A 78 -7.54 -17.10 0.69
C PHE A 78 -8.95 -17.48 0.26
N ALA A 79 -9.82 -17.84 1.21
CA ALA A 79 -11.22 -18.14 0.94
C ALA A 79 -11.92 -16.93 0.30
N LEU A 80 -12.78 -17.20 -0.69
CA LEU A 80 -13.55 -16.16 -1.38
C LEU A 80 -14.81 -15.73 -0.60
N ARG A 81 -15.11 -16.40 0.51
CA ARG A 81 -16.25 -16.12 1.40
C ARG A 81 -15.86 -16.36 2.86
N GLY A 82 -16.62 -15.75 3.76
CA GLY A 82 -16.34 -15.79 5.19
C GLY A 82 -15.26 -14.78 5.62
N VAL A 83 -14.90 -14.82 6.90
CA VAL A 83 -13.92 -13.95 7.51
C VAL A 83 -12.83 -14.82 8.16
N ALA A 84 -11.62 -14.74 7.66
CA ALA A 84 -10.50 -15.49 8.20
C ALA A 84 -10.06 -14.95 9.58
N ALA A 85 -9.57 -15.84 10.44
CA ALA A 85 -9.00 -15.45 11.72
C ALA A 85 -7.83 -14.47 11.52
N ALA A 86 -7.71 -13.52 12.44
CA ALA A 86 -6.61 -12.56 12.45
C ALA A 86 -5.25 -13.26 12.44
N ARG A 87 -4.27 -12.74 11.71
CA ARG A 87 -2.89 -13.24 11.59
C ARG A 87 -2.72 -14.57 10.84
N THR A 88 -3.72 -15.10 10.17
CA THR A 88 -3.58 -16.36 9.39
C THR A 88 -2.60 -16.24 8.21
N GLU A 89 -2.24 -15.01 7.80
CA GLU A 89 -1.18 -14.76 6.82
C GLU A 89 0.20 -15.22 7.30
N SER A 90 0.48 -15.12 8.59
CA SER A 90 1.78 -15.47 9.17
C SER A 90 1.97 -16.96 9.46
N LEU A 91 1.01 -17.80 9.07
CA LEU A 91 1.13 -19.26 9.21
C LEU A 91 2.14 -19.87 8.23
N TYR A 92 2.36 -19.22 7.09
CA TYR A 92 3.14 -19.78 6.00
C TYR A 92 4.47 -19.04 5.83
N ASP A 93 5.53 -19.81 5.59
CA ASP A 93 6.75 -19.28 5.04
C ASP A 93 6.57 -18.97 3.54
N THR A 94 7.30 -17.97 3.06
CA THR A 94 7.39 -17.58 1.65
C THR A 94 8.77 -17.94 1.09
N LEU A 95 8.94 -17.89 -0.24
CA LEU A 95 10.28 -18.07 -0.81
C LEU A 95 11.24 -16.99 -0.30
N PHE A 96 10.79 -15.75 -0.28
CA PHE A 96 11.50 -14.60 0.24
C PHE A 96 10.61 -13.82 1.19
N VAL A 97 11.21 -13.08 2.10
CA VAL A 97 10.54 -12.11 3.00
C VAL A 97 10.99 -10.70 2.69
N THR A 98 10.12 -9.74 2.94
CA THR A 98 10.44 -8.31 2.85
C THR A 98 11.05 -7.81 4.16
N SER A 99 11.77 -6.68 4.09
CA SER A 99 12.27 -5.98 5.26
C SER A 99 11.30 -4.87 5.68
N ASP A 100 11.12 -4.68 6.99
CA ASP A 100 10.24 -3.65 7.56
C ASP A 100 10.87 -2.24 7.55
N ASP A 101 12.12 -2.11 7.12
CA ASP A 101 12.81 -0.83 6.98
C ASP A 101 13.20 -0.46 5.54
N GLU A 102 12.71 -1.25 4.57
CA GLU A 102 13.05 -1.11 3.16
C GLU A 102 11.90 -1.60 2.26
N PRO A 103 11.20 -0.71 1.55
CA PRO A 103 10.08 -1.12 0.70
C PRO A 103 10.56 -1.86 -0.55
N GLY A 104 9.83 -2.92 -0.92
CA GLY A 104 10.10 -3.67 -2.16
C GLY A 104 11.39 -4.48 -2.16
N SER A 105 11.98 -4.75 -1.01
CA SER A 105 13.12 -5.64 -0.84
C SER A 105 12.68 -7.09 -0.60
N TYR A 106 13.53 -8.04 -0.99
CA TYR A 106 13.28 -9.47 -0.89
C TYR A 106 14.53 -10.19 -0.44
N TYR A 107 14.46 -10.83 0.73
CA TYR A 107 15.55 -11.57 1.37
C TYR A 107 15.19 -13.04 1.52
N PRO A 108 16.15 -13.98 1.38
CA PRO A 108 15.87 -15.40 1.28
C PRO A 108 15.29 -15.97 2.58
N LEU A 109 14.24 -16.79 2.47
CA LEU A 109 13.69 -17.58 3.56
C LEU A 109 13.63 -19.06 3.16
N VAL A 110 12.58 -19.51 2.43
CA VAL A 110 12.54 -20.86 1.87
C VAL A 110 13.50 -20.99 0.69
N ALA A 111 13.69 -19.93 -0.07
CA ALA A 111 14.73 -19.87 -1.09
C ALA A 111 16.13 -19.76 -0.46
N GLU A 112 17.14 -20.32 -1.13
CA GLU A 112 18.55 -20.20 -0.77
C GLU A 112 19.31 -19.33 -1.78
N ASN A 113 19.04 -19.52 -3.08
CA ASN A 113 19.67 -18.81 -4.18
C ASN A 113 18.73 -18.77 -5.40
N VAL A 114 18.92 -17.78 -6.25
CA VAL A 114 18.18 -17.62 -7.52
C VAL A 114 19.15 -17.39 -8.67
N ARG A 115 19.04 -18.22 -9.72
CA ARG A 115 19.59 -17.96 -11.05
C ARG A 115 18.49 -17.38 -11.92
N TYR A 116 18.75 -16.31 -12.63
CA TYR A 116 17.70 -15.61 -13.38
C TYR A 116 18.23 -14.93 -14.64
N ALA A 117 17.36 -14.72 -15.60
CA ALA A 117 17.63 -13.87 -16.74
C ALA A 117 17.70 -12.40 -16.32
N ASP A 118 18.64 -11.63 -16.86
CA ASP A 118 18.83 -10.20 -16.54
C ASP A 118 17.54 -9.37 -16.72
N ASP A 119 16.70 -9.75 -17.67
CA ASP A 119 15.41 -9.14 -17.95
C ASP A 119 14.25 -9.68 -17.11
N PHE A 120 14.52 -10.62 -16.19
CA PHE A 120 13.50 -11.30 -15.37
C PHE A 120 12.42 -12.04 -16.16
N SER A 121 12.71 -12.51 -17.36
CA SER A 121 11.83 -13.38 -18.13
C SER A 121 11.69 -14.77 -17.48
N TRP A 122 12.71 -15.24 -16.79
CA TRP A 122 12.69 -16.48 -16.02
C TRP A 122 13.58 -16.41 -14.78
N ALA A 123 13.26 -17.26 -13.79
CA ALA A 123 14.07 -17.49 -12.60
C ALA A 123 14.07 -18.97 -12.20
N GLU A 124 15.21 -19.49 -11.77
CA GLU A 124 15.39 -20.79 -11.12
C GLU A 124 15.75 -20.57 -9.65
N ILE A 125 14.90 -21.04 -8.76
CA ILE A 125 15.00 -20.82 -7.33
C ILE A 125 15.42 -22.13 -6.67
N ALA A 126 16.58 -22.12 -6.00
CA ALA A 126 17.02 -23.21 -5.15
C ALA A 126 16.33 -23.10 -3.78
N ILE A 127 15.72 -24.21 -3.32
CA ILE A 127 15.02 -24.30 -2.04
C ILE A 127 16.02 -24.76 -0.97
N ASN A 128 15.97 -24.12 0.20
CA ASN A 128 16.79 -24.47 1.34
C ASN A 128 16.49 -25.91 1.81
N PRO A 129 17.46 -26.81 1.84
CA PRO A 129 17.23 -28.21 2.19
C PRO A 129 16.81 -28.44 3.64
N ARG A 130 16.94 -27.41 4.50
CA ARG A 130 16.47 -27.44 5.90
C ARG A 130 15.00 -27.07 6.04
N ALA A 131 14.37 -26.48 5.02
CA ALA A 131 12.99 -26.01 5.08
C ALA A 131 12.01 -27.17 5.40
N ARG A 132 11.13 -26.96 6.36
CA ARG A 132 10.19 -27.98 6.88
C ARG A 132 8.83 -27.36 7.17
N PHE A 133 7.78 -28.14 6.95
CA PHE A 133 6.44 -27.84 7.47
C PHE A 133 6.32 -28.23 8.95
N HIS A 134 5.22 -27.84 9.59
CA HIS A 134 4.98 -28.07 11.03
C HIS A 134 4.89 -29.57 11.42
N ASP A 135 4.65 -30.46 10.49
CA ASP A 135 4.65 -31.91 10.67
C ASP A 135 6.03 -32.55 10.48
N GLY A 136 7.06 -31.73 10.20
CA GLY A 136 8.43 -32.15 9.95
C GLY A 136 8.71 -32.58 8.51
N THR A 137 7.71 -32.61 7.63
CA THR A 137 7.93 -32.95 6.21
C THR A 137 8.77 -31.86 5.53
N PRO A 138 9.70 -32.24 4.63
CA PRO A 138 10.54 -31.27 3.91
C PRO A 138 9.71 -30.46 2.91
N VAL A 139 10.04 -29.18 2.78
CA VAL A 139 9.53 -28.32 1.71
C VAL A 139 10.26 -28.68 0.41
N SER A 140 9.53 -28.79 -0.68
CA SER A 140 10.07 -29.18 -1.99
C SER A 140 9.68 -28.18 -3.10
N ALA A 141 10.37 -28.26 -4.24
CA ALA A 141 10.01 -27.51 -5.44
C ALA A 141 8.60 -27.83 -5.95
N ARG A 142 8.13 -29.05 -5.66
CA ARG A 142 6.78 -29.48 -6.01
C ARG A 142 5.71 -28.71 -5.21
N ASP A 143 5.93 -28.42 -3.92
CA ASP A 143 5.02 -27.64 -3.10
C ASP A 143 4.88 -26.20 -3.63
N VAL A 144 5.99 -25.60 -4.08
CA VAL A 144 5.99 -24.27 -4.70
C VAL A 144 5.20 -24.26 -6.02
N ALA A 145 5.48 -25.20 -6.91
CA ALA A 145 4.77 -25.31 -8.18
C ALA A 145 3.27 -25.61 -7.98
N PHE A 146 2.95 -26.50 -7.04
CA PHE A 146 1.59 -26.80 -6.63
C PHE A 146 0.88 -25.55 -6.11
N THR A 147 1.51 -24.78 -5.22
CA THR A 147 0.94 -23.53 -4.67
C THR A 147 0.58 -22.55 -5.77
N PHE A 148 1.51 -22.27 -6.69
CA PHE A 148 1.23 -21.38 -7.82
C PHE A 148 0.04 -21.87 -8.65
N HIS A 149 0.03 -23.16 -9.00
CA HIS A 149 -1.06 -23.75 -9.79
C HIS A 149 -2.40 -23.65 -9.06
N LYS A 150 -2.41 -23.84 -7.75
CA LYS A 150 -3.60 -23.70 -6.90
C LYS A 150 -4.15 -22.27 -6.93
N PHE A 151 -3.28 -21.25 -6.83
CA PHE A 151 -3.67 -19.85 -6.99
C PHE A 151 -4.17 -19.52 -8.41
N MET A 152 -3.58 -20.10 -9.45
CA MET A 152 -4.01 -19.90 -10.83
C MET A 152 -5.38 -20.56 -11.14
N THR A 153 -5.74 -21.60 -10.42
CA THR A 153 -7.00 -22.32 -10.66
C THR A 153 -8.14 -21.88 -9.74
N GLU A 154 -7.83 -21.61 -8.48
CA GLU A 154 -8.82 -21.41 -7.42
C GLU A 154 -8.66 -20.04 -6.70
N GLY A 155 -7.59 -19.29 -6.94
CA GLY A 155 -7.34 -17.99 -6.32
C GLY A 155 -8.25 -16.87 -6.85
N VAL A 156 -8.05 -15.68 -6.32
CA VAL A 156 -8.80 -14.48 -6.74
C VAL A 156 -8.61 -14.17 -8.22
N PRO A 157 -9.62 -13.66 -8.92
CA PRO A 157 -9.54 -13.37 -10.36
C PRO A 157 -8.36 -12.47 -10.74
N GLN A 158 -8.00 -11.50 -9.90
CA GLN A 158 -6.89 -10.57 -10.12
C GLN A 158 -5.55 -11.29 -10.26
N PHE A 159 -5.27 -12.27 -9.38
CA PHE A 159 -4.05 -13.07 -9.47
C PHE A 159 -3.96 -13.80 -10.81
N ARG A 160 -5.05 -14.41 -11.25
CA ARG A 160 -5.13 -15.14 -12.53
C ARG A 160 -4.92 -14.24 -13.74
N LEU A 161 -5.37 -12.99 -13.67
CA LEU A 161 -5.18 -12.00 -14.75
C LEU A 161 -3.72 -11.54 -14.84
N VAL A 162 -3.11 -11.19 -13.69
CA VAL A 162 -1.72 -10.71 -13.63
C VAL A 162 -0.74 -11.78 -14.11
N TYR A 163 -0.94 -13.04 -13.68
CA TYR A 163 -0.02 -14.12 -13.98
C TYR A 163 -0.46 -15.04 -15.13
N LYS A 164 -1.38 -14.58 -15.98
CA LYS A 164 -1.81 -15.33 -17.16
C LYS A 164 -0.62 -15.63 -18.08
N GLY A 165 -0.43 -16.92 -18.41
CA GLY A 165 0.68 -17.39 -19.25
C GLY A 165 1.98 -17.66 -18.49
N THR A 166 2.08 -17.29 -17.20
CA THR A 166 3.21 -17.64 -16.36
C THR A 166 3.24 -19.15 -16.11
N THR A 167 4.42 -19.76 -16.14
CA THR A 167 4.62 -21.17 -15.76
C THR A 167 5.52 -21.28 -14.54
N VAL A 168 5.18 -22.21 -13.63
CA VAL A 168 5.98 -22.56 -12.46
C VAL A 168 6.12 -24.08 -12.41
N LYS A 169 7.35 -24.60 -12.50
CA LYS A 169 7.62 -26.03 -12.59
C LYS A 169 8.74 -26.47 -11.65
N ALA A 170 8.56 -27.58 -10.96
CA ALA A 170 9.65 -28.26 -10.29
C ALA A 170 10.53 -28.94 -11.35
N ILE A 171 11.77 -28.47 -11.50
CA ILE A 171 12.74 -29.01 -12.46
C ILE A 171 13.73 -29.97 -11.79
N ALA A 172 13.84 -29.90 -10.45
CA ALA A 172 14.54 -30.85 -9.59
C ALA A 172 13.83 -30.88 -8.21
N PRO A 173 14.15 -31.81 -7.30
CA PRO A 173 13.51 -31.92 -6.00
C PRO A 173 13.51 -30.62 -5.18
N LEU A 174 14.58 -29.83 -5.30
CA LEU A 174 14.78 -28.55 -4.60
C LEU A 174 14.98 -27.36 -5.56
N THR A 175 14.59 -27.47 -6.82
CA THR A 175 14.72 -26.36 -7.78
C THR A 175 13.40 -26.14 -8.50
N VAL A 176 12.84 -24.94 -8.35
CA VAL A 176 11.65 -24.51 -9.07
C VAL A 176 12.05 -23.49 -10.14
N ARG A 177 11.49 -23.63 -11.34
CA ARG A 177 11.65 -22.67 -12.44
C ARG A 177 10.35 -21.91 -12.66
N ILE A 178 10.46 -20.59 -12.72
CA ILE A 178 9.40 -19.65 -13.04
C ILE A 178 9.71 -19.04 -14.41
N GLU A 179 8.72 -18.97 -15.30
CA GLU A 179 8.84 -18.30 -16.60
C GLU A 179 7.63 -17.37 -16.78
N LEU A 180 7.91 -16.10 -17.05
CA LEU A 180 6.89 -15.09 -17.36
C LEU A 180 6.66 -15.02 -18.88
N PRO A 181 5.43 -14.75 -19.36
CA PRO A 181 5.15 -14.57 -20.78
C PRO A 181 5.85 -13.34 -21.36
N GLU A 182 6.05 -12.31 -20.54
CA GLU A 182 6.75 -11.06 -20.84
C GLU A 182 7.72 -10.73 -19.69
N PRO A 183 8.94 -10.24 -19.98
CA PRO A 183 9.88 -9.82 -18.94
C PRO A 183 9.29 -8.77 -18.01
N ASN A 184 9.27 -9.05 -16.70
CA ASN A 184 8.74 -8.12 -15.71
C ASN A 184 9.34 -8.40 -14.33
N LYS A 185 10.26 -7.55 -13.88
CA LYS A 185 10.94 -7.67 -12.59
C LYS A 185 9.95 -7.64 -11.43
N GLU A 186 9.01 -6.70 -11.43
CA GLU A 186 8.05 -6.51 -10.32
C GLU A 186 7.15 -7.75 -10.16
N ASN A 187 6.60 -8.26 -11.27
CA ASN A 187 5.79 -9.49 -11.27
C ASN A 187 6.60 -10.71 -10.83
N MET A 188 7.86 -10.85 -11.28
CA MET A 188 8.73 -11.94 -10.86
C MET A 188 8.98 -11.88 -9.35
N LEU A 189 9.35 -10.73 -8.81
CA LEU A 189 9.63 -10.56 -7.38
C LEU A 189 8.38 -10.70 -6.52
N SER A 190 7.21 -10.30 -7.00
CA SER A 190 5.94 -10.51 -6.29
C SER A 190 5.63 -12.00 -6.09
N LEU A 191 6.00 -12.86 -7.04
CA LEU A 191 5.87 -14.32 -6.89
C LEU A 191 6.79 -14.89 -5.79
N PHE A 192 7.88 -14.21 -5.46
CA PHE A 192 8.78 -14.62 -4.38
C PHE A 192 8.13 -14.51 -2.99
N SER A 193 7.12 -13.68 -2.85
CA SER A 193 6.31 -13.55 -1.61
C SER A 193 5.11 -14.51 -1.57
N LEU A 194 4.94 -15.38 -2.57
CA LEU A 194 3.87 -16.36 -2.53
C LEU A 194 4.09 -17.33 -1.35
N PRO A 195 3.07 -17.60 -0.52
CA PRO A 195 3.22 -18.57 0.57
C PRO A 195 3.52 -19.96 0.02
N VAL A 196 4.40 -20.69 0.68
CA VAL A 196 4.68 -22.08 0.29
C VAL A 196 3.73 -22.99 1.06
N MET A 197 2.83 -23.64 0.33
CA MET A 197 1.75 -24.45 0.88
C MET A 197 2.02 -25.94 0.67
N PRO A 198 1.87 -26.80 1.72
CA PRO A 198 2.08 -28.24 1.56
C PRO A 198 1.05 -28.88 0.64
N GLU A 199 1.50 -29.49 -0.45
CA GLU A 199 0.62 -30.25 -1.37
C GLU A 199 -0.12 -31.37 -0.62
N SER A 200 0.53 -32.01 0.35
CA SER A 200 -0.06 -33.09 1.15
C SER A 200 -1.39 -32.70 1.80
N PHE A 201 -1.52 -31.46 2.26
CA PHE A 201 -2.75 -30.93 2.85
C PHE A 201 -3.67 -30.34 1.78
N TRP A 202 -3.15 -29.42 0.95
CA TRP A 202 -3.99 -28.58 0.09
C TRP A 202 -4.55 -29.27 -1.15
N LYS A 203 -4.03 -30.43 -1.55
CA LYS A 203 -4.62 -31.25 -2.62
C LYS A 203 -6.05 -31.72 -2.29
N ASN A 204 -6.38 -31.84 -1.00
CA ASN A 204 -7.68 -32.28 -0.53
C ASN A 204 -8.62 -31.12 -0.12
N HIS A 205 -8.16 -29.88 -0.22
CA HIS A 205 -8.90 -28.67 0.18
C HIS A 205 -8.91 -27.66 -0.97
N LYS A 206 -10.03 -27.01 -1.20
CA LYS A 206 -10.12 -25.91 -2.16
C LYS A 206 -9.60 -24.64 -1.53
N LEU A 207 -8.74 -23.90 -2.27
CA LEU A 207 -8.20 -22.62 -1.82
C LEU A 207 -9.31 -21.57 -1.65
N SER A 208 -10.36 -21.64 -2.47
CA SER A 208 -11.51 -20.72 -2.44
C SER A 208 -12.48 -20.95 -1.27
N ASP A 209 -12.39 -22.09 -0.58
CA ASP A 209 -13.34 -22.47 0.46
C ASP A 209 -12.84 -22.15 1.87
N PRO A 210 -13.74 -21.81 2.80
CA PRO A 210 -13.42 -21.68 4.21
C PRO A 210 -12.90 -22.99 4.81
N LEU A 211 -11.96 -22.89 5.76
CA LEU A 211 -11.48 -24.02 6.57
C LEU A 211 -11.97 -23.87 8.02
N SER A 212 -12.66 -24.90 8.53
CA SER A 212 -13.13 -24.95 9.93
C SER A 212 -12.05 -25.36 10.94
N THR A 213 -10.93 -25.87 10.43
CA THR A 213 -9.75 -26.27 11.24
C THR A 213 -8.49 -25.61 10.68
N PRO A 214 -7.48 -25.34 11.53
CA PRO A 214 -6.22 -24.76 11.09
C PRO A 214 -5.53 -25.61 10.03
N PRO A 215 -4.97 -24.96 8.97
CA PRO A 215 -4.21 -25.67 7.94
C PRO A 215 -2.84 -26.11 8.43
N LEU A 216 -2.28 -27.15 7.79
CA LEU A 216 -0.86 -27.44 7.88
C LEU A 216 -0.08 -26.30 7.20
N ALA A 217 0.97 -25.81 7.84
CA ALA A 217 1.78 -24.69 7.39
C ALA A 217 3.26 -24.88 7.81
N GLY A 218 4.13 -23.87 7.63
CA GLY A 218 5.56 -23.96 7.90
C GLY A 218 6.15 -22.78 8.67
N GLY A 219 5.35 -21.75 9.00
CA GLY A 219 5.83 -20.52 9.60
C GLY A 219 6.19 -20.61 11.09
N PRO A 220 6.64 -19.49 11.70
CA PRO A 220 7.15 -19.45 13.08
C PRO A 220 6.10 -19.70 14.15
N TYR A 221 4.82 -19.61 13.80
CA TYR A 221 3.68 -19.87 14.68
C TYR A 221 2.70 -20.85 14.05
N ARG A 222 2.01 -21.62 14.91
CA ARG A 222 0.87 -22.47 14.53
C ARG A 222 -0.32 -22.19 15.45
N ILE A 223 -1.54 -22.34 14.92
CA ILE A 223 -2.76 -22.24 15.74
C ILE A 223 -2.85 -23.50 16.62
N THR A 224 -3.01 -23.32 17.91
CA THR A 224 -3.05 -24.43 18.89
C THR A 224 -4.34 -24.48 19.69
N ASP A 225 -5.06 -23.35 19.80
CA ASP A 225 -6.36 -23.30 20.47
C ASP A 225 -7.22 -22.18 19.86
N TRP A 226 -8.53 -22.38 19.82
CA TRP A 226 -9.47 -21.38 19.32
C TRP A 226 -10.91 -21.66 19.78
N ARG A 227 -11.69 -20.60 19.79
CA ARG A 227 -13.13 -20.67 19.81
C ARG A 227 -13.68 -19.81 18.70
N MET A 228 -14.32 -20.45 17.71
CA MET A 228 -14.75 -19.78 16.49
C MET A 228 -15.52 -18.50 16.81
N GLY A 229 -15.14 -17.40 16.16
CA GLY A 229 -15.71 -16.07 16.35
C GLY A 229 -15.35 -15.37 17.66
N GLN A 230 -14.62 -15.99 18.59
CA GLN A 230 -14.34 -15.42 19.90
C GLN A 230 -12.85 -15.20 20.16
N TYR A 231 -12.01 -16.21 19.95
CA TYR A 231 -10.57 -16.07 20.09
C TYR A 231 -9.80 -17.10 19.25
N VAL A 232 -8.54 -16.77 18.98
CA VAL A 232 -7.56 -17.68 18.39
C VAL A 232 -6.21 -17.51 19.08
N ILE A 233 -5.51 -18.63 19.36
CA ILE A 233 -4.19 -18.66 19.99
C ILE A 233 -3.18 -19.28 19.03
N TYR A 234 -2.12 -18.52 18.79
CA TYR A 234 -0.92 -18.93 18.06
C TYR A 234 0.17 -19.28 19.04
N SER A 235 0.75 -20.48 18.94
CA SER A 235 1.91 -20.90 19.71
C SER A 235 3.15 -20.93 18.84
N ARG A 236 4.25 -20.42 19.39
CA ARG A 236 5.53 -20.42 18.70
C ARG A 236 6.02 -21.85 18.45
N VAL A 237 6.51 -22.11 17.26
CA VAL A 237 7.16 -23.37 16.89
C VAL A 237 8.59 -23.33 17.46
N LYS A 238 8.85 -24.12 18.51
CA LYS A 238 10.12 -24.07 19.26
C LYS A 238 11.31 -24.53 18.43
N ASP A 239 11.08 -25.46 17.54
CA ASP A 239 12.04 -26.07 16.60
C ASP A 239 11.89 -25.53 15.19
N TYR A 240 11.40 -24.29 15.06
CA TYR A 240 11.23 -23.65 13.77
C TYR A 240 12.53 -23.64 12.95
N TRP A 241 12.52 -24.30 11.81
CA TRP A 241 13.69 -24.57 10.97
C TRP A 241 14.48 -23.31 10.60
N ALA A 242 13.79 -22.18 10.41
CA ALA A 242 14.36 -20.91 9.96
C ALA A 242 14.72 -19.95 11.11
N ALA A 243 14.62 -20.37 12.37
CA ALA A 243 14.82 -19.48 13.54
C ALA A 243 16.20 -18.79 13.56
N THR A 244 17.23 -19.43 13.00
CA THR A 244 18.62 -18.92 12.97
C THR A 244 18.98 -18.18 11.69
N LEU A 245 18.10 -18.14 10.71
CA LEU A 245 18.35 -17.36 9.48
C LEU A 245 18.43 -15.86 9.79
N PRO A 246 19.26 -15.09 9.06
CA PRO A 246 19.42 -13.65 9.28
C PRO A 246 18.10 -12.89 9.35
N VAL A 247 17.15 -13.22 8.49
CA VAL A 247 15.81 -12.60 8.40
C VAL A 247 14.92 -12.85 9.63
N ASN A 248 15.25 -13.85 10.46
CA ASN A 248 14.45 -14.25 11.62
C ASN A 248 15.14 -14.03 12.97
N ARG A 249 16.44 -13.72 12.99
CA ARG A 249 17.15 -13.43 14.24
C ARG A 249 16.52 -12.23 14.95
N GLY A 250 16.24 -12.38 16.26
CA GLY A 250 15.63 -11.33 17.07
C GLY A 250 14.12 -11.13 16.83
N ARG A 251 13.48 -11.97 16.01
CA ARG A 251 12.03 -11.95 15.73
C ARG A 251 11.31 -13.15 16.36
N TRP A 252 9.98 -13.10 16.37
CA TRP A 252 9.14 -14.23 16.84
C TRP A 252 9.42 -14.61 18.30
N ASN A 253 9.37 -13.61 19.19
CA ASN A 253 9.89 -13.80 20.54
C ASN A 253 8.83 -14.34 21.53
N PHE A 254 7.53 -14.09 21.31
CA PHE A 254 6.47 -14.53 22.22
C PHE A 254 6.22 -16.04 22.10
N ASP A 255 5.97 -16.71 23.23
CA ASP A 255 5.55 -18.12 23.24
C ASP A 255 4.13 -18.28 22.71
N THR A 256 3.22 -17.34 23.07
CA THR A 256 1.87 -17.33 22.54
C THR A 256 1.43 -15.92 22.13
N ILE A 257 0.67 -15.86 21.07
CA ILE A 257 -0.05 -14.66 20.62
C ILE A 257 -1.54 -15.03 20.58
N ARG A 258 -2.35 -14.35 21.40
CA ARG A 258 -3.79 -14.54 21.45
C ARG A 258 -4.50 -13.34 20.83
N TYR A 259 -5.53 -13.59 20.05
CA TYR A 259 -6.46 -12.56 19.57
C TYR A 259 -7.84 -12.81 20.15
N ASP A 260 -8.35 -11.86 20.94
CA ASP A 260 -9.73 -11.82 21.42
C ASP A 260 -10.57 -10.91 20.50
N TYR A 261 -11.77 -11.36 20.16
CA TYR A 261 -12.65 -10.66 19.22
C TYR A 261 -13.70 -9.83 19.95
N TYR A 262 -13.86 -8.58 19.50
CA TYR A 262 -14.83 -7.63 20.01
C TYR A 262 -15.69 -7.10 18.87
N LEU A 263 -17.02 -7.16 19.03
CA LEU A 263 -17.96 -6.64 18.02
C LEU A 263 -18.04 -5.11 18.03
N ASP A 264 -17.75 -4.48 19.18
CA ASP A 264 -17.82 -3.04 19.36
C ASP A 264 -16.46 -2.49 19.84
N ASP A 265 -16.00 -1.42 19.19
CA ASP A 265 -14.69 -0.81 19.48
C ASP A 265 -14.64 -0.10 20.83
N ASN A 266 -15.77 0.43 21.34
CA ASN A 266 -15.82 1.04 22.66
C ASN A 266 -15.72 -0.03 23.74
N VAL A 267 -16.35 -1.19 23.55
CA VAL A 267 -16.21 -2.36 24.42
C VAL A 267 -14.76 -2.82 24.45
N ALA A 268 -14.13 -2.95 23.28
CA ALA A 268 -12.72 -3.28 23.17
C ALA A 268 -11.83 -2.26 23.91
N PHE A 269 -12.12 -0.96 23.76
CA PHE A 269 -11.37 0.08 24.41
C PHE A 269 -11.43 -0.02 25.96
N GLU A 270 -12.60 -0.23 26.54
CA GLU A 270 -12.74 -0.40 28.00
C GLU A 270 -12.11 -1.73 28.46
N ALA A 271 -12.20 -2.80 27.66
CA ALA A 271 -11.51 -4.07 27.91
C ALA A 271 -9.98 -3.90 27.93
N PHE A 272 -9.42 -3.10 27.02
CA PHE A 272 -7.99 -2.74 27.04
C PHE A 272 -7.59 -2.04 28.34
N LYS A 273 -8.34 -1.01 28.76
CA LYS A 273 -8.07 -0.29 30.01
C LYS A 273 -8.18 -1.18 31.24
N ALA A 274 -9.07 -2.16 31.20
CA ALA A 274 -9.22 -3.19 32.22
C ALA A 274 -8.13 -4.26 32.15
N GLY A 275 -7.30 -4.31 31.08
CA GLY A 275 -6.21 -5.25 30.88
C GLY A 275 -6.63 -6.61 30.33
N ALA A 276 -7.76 -6.69 29.64
CA ALA A 276 -8.17 -7.93 28.96
C ALA A 276 -7.23 -8.26 27.79
N PHE A 277 -6.62 -7.26 27.19
CA PHE A 277 -5.56 -7.43 26.19
C PHE A 277 -4.49 -6.33 26.33
N ASP A 278 -3.35 -6.50 25.67
CA ASP A 278 -2.09 -5.87 26.03
C ASP A 278 -1.70 -4.68 25.17
N LEU A 279 -2.18 -4.60 23.93
CA LEU A 279 -1.74 -3.62 22.94
C LEU A 279 -2.94 -3.12 22.15
N ARG A 280 -3.00 -1.81 21.93
CA ARG A 280 -3.98 -1.16 21.06
C ARG A 280 -3.31 -0.10 20.19
N VAL A 281 -3.57 -0.16 18.88
CA VAL A 281 -3.28 0.92 17.94
C VAL A 281 -4.52 1.79 17.82
N GLU A 282 -4.39 3.10 18.04
CA GLU A 282 -5.52 4.03 18.04
C GLU A 282 -5.54 4.92 16.81
N ASN A 283 -6.56 4.76 16.00
CA ASN A 283 -6.75 5.54 14.77
C ASN A 283 -7.61 6.81 14.99
N SER A 284 -8.32 6.89 16.12
CA SER A 284 -9.18 8.04 16.44
C SER A 284 -8.40 9.12 17.18
N ALA A 285 -8.19 10.27 16.54
CA ALA A 285 -7.59 11.44 17.16
C ALA A 285 -8.31 11.86 18.45
N LYS A 286 -9.66 11.86 18.42
CA LYS A 286 -10.50 12.18 19.57
C LYS A 286 -10.28 11.21 20.72
N ASN A 287 -10.33 9.91 20.46
CA ASN A 287 -10.11 8.91 21.52
C ASN A 287 -8.74 9.08 22.14
N TRP A 288 -7.68 9.20 21.31
CA TRP A 288 -6.32 9.38 21.78
C TRP A 288 -6.14 10.60 22.69
N ALA A 289 -6.74 11.73 22.32
CA ALA A 289 -6.64 12.97 23.07
C ALA A 289 -7.46 12.94 24.38
N THR A 290 -8.61 12.23 24.41
CA THR A 290 -9.58 12.40 25.48
C THR A 290 -9.84 11.17 26.36
N ARG A 291 -9.56 9.97 25.88
CA ARG A 291 -9.95 8.72 26.57
C ARG A 291 -8.80 7.92 27.16
N TYR A 292 -7.56 8.15 26.69
CA TYR A 292 -6.36 7.43 27.18
C TYR A 292 -5.84 8.04 28.48
N ILE A 293 -6.72 8.05 29.48
CA ILE A 293 -6.51 8.59 30.84
C ILE A 293 -7.07 7.61 31.87
N GLY A 294 -6.69 7.79 33.12
CA GLY A 294 -7.18 7.03 34.25
C GLY A 294 -6.06 6.41 35.10
N LYS A 295 -6.46 5.62 36.13
CA LYS A 295 -5.56 5.11 37.17
C LYS A 295 -4.37 4.32 36.62
N ASN A 296 -4.58 3.47 35.62
CA ASN A 296 -3.52 2.62 35.06
C ASN A 296 -2.52 3.42 34.23
N PHE A 297 -2.95 4.51 33.58
CA PHE A 297 -2.07 5.46 32.91
C PHE A 297 -1.28 6.30 33.92
N ALA A 298 -1.95 6.83 34.95
CA ALA A 298 -1.31 7.65 35.99
C ALA A 298 -0.25 6.86 36.78
N LYS A 299 -0.44 5.55 36.93
CA LYS A 299 0.53 4.66 37.59
C LYS A 299 1.65 4.16 36.65
N GLY A 300 1.60 4.50 35.36
CA GLY A 300 2.56 4.01 34.37
C GLY A 300 2.41 2.53 34.03
N TYR A 301 1.29 1.89 34.37
CA TYR A 301 1.02 0.50 34.00
C TYR A 301 0.67 0.37 32.51
N ILE A 302 -0.01 1.40 31.97
CA ILE A 302 -0.24 1.55 30.54
C ILE A 302 0.59 2.73 30.07
N VAL A 303 1.41 2.51 29.05
CA VAL A 303 2.22 3.53 28.40
C VAL A 303 1.60 3.90 27.05
N LYS A 304 1.74 5.17 26.68
CA LYS A 304 1.33 5.73 25.41
C LYS A 304 2.59 6.06 24.62
N ASP A 305 2.66 5.58 23.41
CA ASP A 305 3.74 5.88 22.48
C ASP A 305 3.17 6.52 21.22
N GLU A 306 3.75 7.61 20.78
CA GLU A 306 3.51 8.23 19.47
C GLU A 306 4.77 8.09 18.64
N HIS A 307 4.65 7.42 17.50
CA HIS A 307 5.78 7.16 16.63
C HIS A 307 5.56 7.87 15.32
N LYS A 308 6.43 8.83 15.03
CA LYS A 308 6.44 9.48 13.74
C LYS A 308 6.63 8.43 12.65
N ASN A 309 5.71 8.40 11.72
CA ASN A 309 5.75 7.51 10.59
C ASN A 309 6.21 8.29 9.35
N GLU A 310 7.46 8.04 8.92
CA GLU A 310 8.07 8.71 7.77
C GLU A 310 7.93 7.91 6.47
N SER A 311 7.30 6.75 6.53
CA SER A 311 7.04 5.94 5.33
C SER A 311 6.03 6.59 4.38
N ALA A 312 5.95 6.06 3.16
CA ALA A 312 4.84 6.36 2.25
C ALA A 312 3.50 6.17 2.97
N GLN A 313 2.61 7.15 2.87
CA GLN A 313 1.37 7.18 3.64
C GLN A 313 0.14 7.07 2.75
N ASP A 314 -0.84 6.34 3.25
CA ASP A 314 -2.22 6.44 2.77
C ASP A 314 -2.75 7.85 3.07
N THR A 315 -3.24 8.52 2.06
CA THR A 315 -3.74 9.90 2.18
C THR A 315 -5.23 9.98 1.82
N ARG A 316 -5.97 10.83 2.52
CA ARG A 316 -7.38 11.09 2.22
C ARG A 316 -7.52 12.28 1.30
N TRP A 317 -8.42 12.16 0.33
CA TRP A 317 -8.69 13.18 -0.68
C TRP A 317 -10.18 13.25 -0.99
N LEU A 318 -10.61 14.39 -1.55
CA LEU A 318 -11.91 14.52 -2.22
C LEU A 318 -11.68 14.54 -3.72
N ALA A 319 -12.10 13.49 -4.42
CA ALA A 319 -12.00 13.42 -5.87
C ALA A 319 -13.11 14.25 -6.53
N PHE A 320 -12.74 15.16 -7.43
CA PHE A 320 -13.65 15.86 -8.31
C PHE A 320 -13.93 15.00 -9.53
N ASN A 321 -15.18 14.68 -9.83
CA ASN A 321 -15.53 14.08 -11.10
C ASN A 321 -15.45 15.14 -12.21
N ILE A 322 -14.31 15.22 -12.89
CA ILE A 322 -14.08 16.24 -13.92
C ILE A 322 -14.87 16.01 -15.21
N GLN A 323 -15.55 14.85 -15.33
CA GLN A 323 -16.50 14.60 -16.40
C GLN A 323 -17.84 15.33 -16.18
N ARG A 324 -18.09 15.83 -14.96
CA ARG A 324 -19.24 16.67 -14.66
C ARG A 324 -18.92 18.12 -15.02
N PRO A 325 -19.83 18.84 -15.73
CA PRO A 325 -19.58 20.22 -16.18
C PRO A 325 -19.16 21.17 -15.04
N VAL A 326 -19.68 20.97 -13.83
CA VAL A 326 -19.38 21.79 -12.64
C VAL A 326 -17.91 21.74 -12.26
N PHE A 327 -17.19 20.62 -12.54
CA PHE A 327 -15.79 20.43 -12.18
C PHE A 327 -14.85 20.31 -13.39
N SER A 328 -15.30 20.54 -14.60
CA SER A 328 -14.45 20.50 -15.80
C SER A 328 -13.37 21.60 -15.78
N ASP A 329 -13.69 22.80 -15.27
CA ASP A 329 -12.74 23.91 -15.16
C ASP A 329 -11.85 23.77 -13.90
N ARG A 330 -10.52 23.81 -14.11
CA ARG A 330 -9.52 23.75 -13.03
C ARG A 330 -9.73 24.87 -11.99
N ARG A 331 -10.09 26.09 -12.42
CA ARG A 331 -10.27 27.24 -11.53
C ARG A 331 -11.38 27.01 -10.50
N VAL A 332 -12.45 26.32 -10.90
CA VAL A 332 -13.53 25.91 -9.98
C VAL A 332 -13.00 24.92 -8.93
N ARG A 333 -12.21 23.91 -9.34
CA ARG A 333 -11.62 22.93 -8.41
C ARG A 333 -10.64 23.59 -7.41
N GLU A 334 -9.82 24.53 -7.88
CA GLU A 334 -8.94 25.32 -7.05
C GLU A 334 -9.73 26.18 -6.05
N ALA A 335 -10.78 26.89 -6.50
CA ALA A 335 -11.65 27.69 -5.66
C ALA A 335 -12.33 26.85 -4.54
N ILE A 336 -12.84 25.68 -4.87
CA ILE A 336 -13.40 24.74 -3.89
C ILE A 336 -12.33 24.28 -2.89
N THR A 337 -11.09 24.07 -3.35
CA THR A 337 -9.97 23.67 -2.48
C THR A 337 -9.59 24.78 -1.50
N LEU A 338 -9.63 26.04 -1.90
CA LEU A 338 -9.39 27.20 -1.04
C LEU A 338 -10.45 27.36 0.10
N ALA A 339 -11.66 26.84 -0.10
CA ALA A 339 -12.71 26.86 0.92
C ALA A 339 -12.53 25.80 2.02
N PHE A 340 -11.58 24.87 1.86
CA PHE A 340 -11.32 23.79 2.81
C PHE A 340 -10.29 24.22 3.86
N ASP A 341 -10.77 24.71 5.00
CA ASP A 341 -9.94 25.18 6.12
C ASP A 341 -9.46 24.01 6.98
N PHE A 342 -8.35 23.38 6.53
CA PHE A 342 -7.76 22.24 7.22
C PHE A 342 -7.22 22.61 8.61
N GLU A 343 -6.53 23.73 8.74
CA GLU A 343 -5.87 24.14 9.99
C GLU A 343 -6.88 24.27 11.12
N TRP A 344 -8.04 24.92 10.85
CA TRP A 344 -9.10 24.99 11.83
C TRP A 344 -9.69 23.61 12.15
N MET A 345 -9.96 22.80 11.12
CA MET A 345 -10.49 21.44 11.31
C MET A 345 -9.53 20.59 12.13
N ASN A 346 -8.24 20.67 11.81
CA ASN A 346 -7.22 19.91 12.52
C ASN A 346 -7.14 20.32 13.99
N LYS A 347 -7.16 21.63 14.28
CA LYS A 347 -7.13 22.15 15.64
C LYS A 347 -8.42 21.86 16.41
N ALA A 348 -9.58 22.17 15.82
CA ALA A 348 -10.87 22.15 16.53
C ALA A 348 -11.53 20.78 16.59
N LEU A 349 -11.35 19.93 15.56
CA LEU A 349 -12.03 18.65 15.42
C LEU A 349 -11.09 17.45 15.62
N PHE A 350 -9.80 17.61 15.27
CA PHE A 350 -8.86 16.50 15.23
C PHE A 350 -7.69 16.65 16.21
N TYR A 351 -7.74 17.61 17.11
CA TYR A 351 -6.76 17.80 18.19
C TYR A 351 -5.31 17.96 17.71
N GLY A 352 -5.11 18.50 16.50
CA GLY A 352 -3.79 18.64 15.89
C GLY A 352 -3.18 17.33 15.35
N ALA A 353 -3.96 16.28 15.27
CA ALA A 353 -3.47 14.91 15.13
C ALA A 353 -3.18 14.46 13.69
N TYR A 354 -3.53 15.27 12.70
CA TYR A 354 -3.29 14.92 11.27
C TYR A 354 -2.33 15.89 10.61
N SER A 355 -1.66 15.42 9.58
CA SER A 355 -0.84 16.23 8.66
C SER A 355 -1.59 16.44 7.35
N ARG A 356 -1.46 17.65 6.74
CA ARG A 356 -2.05 17.94 5.44
C ARG A 356 -1.39 17.11 4.35
N ALA A 357 -2.19 16.44 3.52
CA ALA A 357 -1.69 15.79 2.31
C ALA A 357 -1.26 16.87 1.30
N ASN A 358 -0.12 16.69 0.65
CA ASN A 358 0.41 17.64 -0.35
C ASN A 358 1.05 16.97 -1.57
N SER A 359 1.03 15.65 -1.64
CA SER A 359 1.61 14.86 -2.73
C SER A 359 0.88 13.53 -2.89
N TYR A 360 0.82 13.01 -4.10
CA TYR A 360 0.37 11.64 -4.38
C TYR A 360 1.44 10.59 -4.05
N PHE A 361 2.67 11.02 -3.79
CA PHE A 361 3.79 10.21 -3.31
C PHE A 361 4.19 10.64 -1.89
N GLN A 362 3.21 10.83 -1.01
CA GLN A 362 3.39 11.37 0.33
C GLN A 362 4.50 10.65 1.09
N ASN A 363 5.44 11.43 1.68
CA ASN A 363 6.60 10.99 2.44
C ASN A 363 7.65 10.20 1.64
N THR A 364 7.66 10.28 0.32
CA THR A 364 8.69 9.65 -0.51
C THR A 364 9.57 10.68 -1.22
N GLU A 365 10.66 10.23 -1.80
CA GLU A 365 11.55 11.05 -2.63
C GLU A 365 10.92 11.44 -4.00
N TYR A 366 9.83 10.76 -4.39
CA TYR A 366 9.08 11.01 -5.62
C TYR A 366 8.06 12.16 -5.49
N ALA A 367 7.87 12.68 -4.27
CA ALA A 367 7.06 13.88 -4.04
C ALA A 367 7.75 15.13 -4.58
N ALA A 368 7.02 15.97 -5.30
CA ALA A 368 7.51 17.21 -5.90
C ALA A 368 7.58 18.35 -4.87
N ARG A 369 8.58 18.32 -3.98
CA ARG A 369 8.70 19.26 -2.83
C ARG A 369 9.49 20.53 -3.14
N ASP A 370 10.22 20.56 -4.26
CA ASP A 370 11.07 21.66 -4.69
C ASP A 370 10.62 22.20 -6.05
N TYR A 371 11.26 23.24 -6.56
CA TYR A 371 11.10 23.66 -7.95
C TYR A 371 11.51 22.52 -8.91
N PRO A 372 10.94 22.45 -10.13
CA PRO A 372 11.28 21.38 -11.06
C PRO A 372 12.76 21.42 -11.44
N HIS A 373 13.45 20.29 -11.29
CA HIS A 373 14.83 20.12 -11.70
C HIS A 373 14.97 20.00 -13.22
N ALA A 374 16.21 20.08 -13.73
CA ALA A 374 16.48 20.08 -15.16
C ALA A 374 15.94 18.82 -15.88
N ASP A 375 16.04 17.65 -15.26
CA ASP A 375 15.55 16.36 -15.75
C ASP A 375 14.01 16.30 -15.78
N GLU A 376 13.33 16.89 -14.80
CA GLU A 376 11.87 17.06 -14.83
C GLU A 376 11.44 18.05 -15.95
N LEU A 377 12.19 19.15 -16.12
CA LEU A 377 11.91 20.14 -17.17
C LEU A 377 12.04 19.54 -18.57
N VAL A 378 13.03 18.66 -18.80
CA VAL A 378 13.16 17.92 -20.08
C VAL A 378 11.92 17.09 -20.38
N LEU A 379 11.29 16.50 -19.35
CA LEU A 379 10.06 15.71 -19.49
C LEU A 379 8.84 16.59 -19.76
N LEU A 380 8.74 17.74 -19.10
CA LEU A 380 7.54 18.60 -19.08
C LEU A 380 7.54 19.68 -20.18
N ALA A 381 8.70 20.19 -20.61
CA ALA A 381 8.80 21.27 -21.59
C ALA A 381 8.11 21.00 -22.93
N PRO A 382 8.16 19.77 -23.50
CA PRO A 382 7.44 19.48 -24.76
C PRO A 382 5.92 19.63 -24.66
N MET A 383 5.38 19.57 -23.44
CA MET A 383 3.94 19.59 -23.16
C MET A 383 3.51 20.89 -22.45
N LYS A 384 4.37 21.91 -22.44
CA LYS A 384 4.16 23.17 -21.68
C LYS A 384 2.83 23.86 -22.00
N ALA A 385 2.37 23.81 -23.24
CA ALA A 385 1.14 24.46 -23.66
C ALA A 385 -0.13 23.83 -23.03
N GLU A 386 -0.04 22.58 -22.58
CA GLU A 386 -1.15 21.82 -22.00
C GLU A 386 -1.13 21.83 -20.45
N LEU A 387 -0.12 22.46 -19.86
CA LEU A 387 0.11 22.46 -18.43
C LEU A 387 -0.11 23.83 -17.79
N PRO A 388 -0.63 23.87 -16.55
CA PRO A 388 -0.68 25.11 -15.78
C PRO A 388 0.74 25.68 -15.63
N PRO A 389 0.93 27.02 -15.79
CA PRO A 389 2.26 27.64 -15.69
C PRO A 389 2.94 27.42 -14.32
N GLU A 390 2.15 27.21 -13.28
CA GLU A 390 2.62 26.94 -11.92
C GLU A 390 3.44 25.65 -11.82
N VAL A 391 3.20 24.67 -12.68
CA VAL A 391 4.02 23.44 -12.81
C VAL A 391 5.49 23.76 -12.96
N PHE A 392 5.82 24.86 -13.64
CA PHE A 392 7.19 25.28 -13.97
C PHE A 392 7.76 26.33 -13.00
N THR A 393 6.91 27.03 -12.28
CA THR A 393 7.29 28.28 -11.58
C THR A 393 7.04 28.25 -10.08
N ARG A 394 6.38 27.21 -9.56
CA ARG A 394 5.99 27.15 -8.14
C ARG A 394 6.15 25.74 -7.58
N VAL A 395 6.34 25.69 -6.26
CA VAL A 395 6.18 24.46 -5.50
C VAL A 395 4.72 24.36 -5.08
N PHE A 396 4.10 23.17 -5.23
CA PHE A 396 2.72 22.98 -4.82
C PHE A 396 2.64 22.93 -3.29
N GLU A 397 1.87 23.83 -2.72
CA GLU A 397 1.44 23.77 -1.33
C GLU A 397 -0.09 23.89 -1.27
N PRO A 398 -0.76 22.99 -0.54
CA PRO A 398 -2.19 23.16 -0.28
C PRO A 398 -2.46 24.51 0.39
N PRO A 399 -3.63 25.14 0.16
CA PRO A 399 -3.97 26.37 0.84
C PRO A 399 -3.85 26.22 2.35
N LYS A 400 -3.18 27.17 2.99
CA LYS A 400 -3.04 27.29 4.44
C LYS A 400 -3.95 28.39 4.95
N SER A 401 -4.46 28.26 6.17
CA SER A 401 -5.25 29.26 6.89
C SER A 401 -4.61 29.58 8.25
N ASP A 402 -5.09 30.59 8.92
CA ASP A 402 -4.71 30.91 10.30
C ASP A 402 -5.41 30.02 11.35
N GLY A 403 -6.27 29.13 10.91
CA GLY A 403 -6.98 28.14 11.76
C GLY A 403 -8.07 28.75 12.64
N ASN A 404 -8.68 29.89 12.27
CA ASN A 404 -9.78 30.49 12.99
C ASN A 404 -11.18 30.11 12.46
N GLY A 405 -11.26 29.34 11.38
CA GLY A 405 -12.51 28.83 10.76
C GLY A 405 -13.14 29.82 9.76
N PHE A 406 -12.46 30.92 9.47
CA PHE A 406 -12.85 31.88 8.48
C PHE A 406 -11.63 32.59 7.87
N ASP A 407 -11.06 32.00 6.86
CA ASP A 407 -9.95 32.60 6.12
C ASP A 407 -10.48 33.50 5.00
N ARG A 408 -10.44 34.83 5.25
CA ARG A 408 -10.94 35.82 4.30
C ARG A 408 -10.15 35.87 3.01
N ASP A 409 -8.83 35.70 3.09
CA ASP A 409 -7.95 35.82 1.91
C ASP A 409 -8.11 34.64 0.98
N ASN A 410 -8.22 33.44 1.52
CA ASN A 410 -8.51 32.24 0.73
C ASN A 410 -9.91 32.31 0.10
N LEU A 411 -10.92 32.77 0.84
CA LEU A 411 -12.28 32.94 0.30
C LEU A 411 -12.34 34.03 -0.78
N LEU A 412 -11.58 35.12 -0.65
CA LEU A 412 -11.50 36.16 -1.67
C LEU A 412 -10.84 35.63 -2.95
N LYS A 413 -9.71 34.91 -2.83
CA LYS A 413 -9.07 34.24 -3.96
C LYS A 413 -10.03 33.27 -4.66
N ALA A 414 -10.74 32.44 -3.87
CA ALA A 414 -11.74 31.51 -4.39
C ALA A 414 -12.87 32.25 -5.14
N SER A 415 -13.35 33.38 -4.58
CA SER A 415 -14.36 34.20 -5.24
C SER A 415 -13.89 34.69 -6.61
N ASN A 416 -12.67 35.25 -6.70
CA ASN A 416 -12.11 35.73 -7.95
C ASN A 416 -11.96 34.62 -8.99
N LEU A 417 -11.45 33.43 -8.58
CA LEU A 417 -11.34 32.27 -9.48
C LEU A 417 -12.70 31.81 -10.02
N LEU A 418 -13.75 31.87 -9.19
CA LEU A 418 -15.10 31.54 -9.65
C LEU A 418 -15.64 32.58 -10.63
N ASP A 419 -15.40 33.88 -10.40
CA ASP A 419 -15.79 34.97 -11.30
C ASP A 419 -15.05 34.80 -12.66
N ASP A 420 -13.74 34.56 -12.64
CA ASP A 420 -12.92 34.30 -13.84
C ASP A 420 -13.37 33.05 -14.61
N ALA A 421 -13.89 32.04 -13.89
CA ALA A 421 -14.45 30.83 -14.48
C ALA A 421 -15.90 31.00 -14.99
N GLY A 422 -16.46 32.23 -14.94
CA GLY A 422 -17.80 32.54 -15.42
C GLY A 422 -18.93 32.16 -14.45
N TRP A 423 -18.62 31.99 -13.16
CA TRP A 423 -19.59 31.75 -12.10
C TRP A 423 -19.77 33.03 -11.24
N VAL A 424 -20.68 33.88 -11.62
CA VAL A 424 -20.90 35.17 -10.96
C VAL A 424 -21.88 35.08 -9.81
N LEU A 425 -21.69 35.93 -8.82
CA LEU A 425 -22.57 35.98 -7.64
C LEU A 425 -23.86 36.79 -7.96
N LYS A 426 -25.02 36.12 -7.92
CA LYS A 426 -26.36 36.74 -8.05
C LYS A 426 -27.23 36.31 -6.87
N ASN A 427 -27.82 37.27 -6.15
CA ASN A 427 -28.68 36.97 -5.02
C ASN A 427 -28.08 36.01 -3.99
N ARG A 428 -26.80 36.16 -3.67
CA ARG A 428 -26.00 35.30 -2.77
C ARG A 428 -25.77 33.87 -3.28
N GLN A 429 -26.02 33.61 -4.57
CA GLN A 429 -25.78 32.32 -5.19
C GLN A 429 -24.87 32.48 -6.42
N ARG A 430 -23.90 31.59 -6.59
CA ARG A 430 -23.07 31.52 -7.79
C ARG A 430 -23.89 30.93 -8.92
N VAL A 431 -23.94 31.62 -10.04
CA VAL A 431 -24.62 31.15 -11.26
C VAL A 431 -23.69 31.26 -12.47
N ASN A 432 -23.76 30.31 -13.35
CA ASN A 432 -23.01 30.32 -14.59
C ASN A 432 -23.57 31.39 -15.53
N VAL A 433 -22.71 32.26 -16.04
CA VAL A 433 -23.11 33.40 -16.90
C VAL A 433 -23.75 32.97 -18.21
N GLN A 434 -23.39 31.79 -18.74
CA GLN A 434 -23.90 31.29 -20.00
C GLN A 434 -25.21 30.53 -19.87
N THR A 435 -25.29 29.68 -18.82
CA THR A 435 -26.41 28.75 -18.64
C THR A 435 -27.45 29.21 -17.62
N GLY A 436 -27.11 30.19 -16.78
CA GLY A 436 -27.94 30.63 -15.64
C GLY A 436 -28.09 29.59 -14.53
N LYS A 437 -27.46 28.43 -14.63
CA LYS A 437 -27.55 27.35 -13.62
C LYS A 437 -26.74 27.70 -12.38
N PRO A 438 -27.24 27.35 -11.17
CA PRO A 438 -26.48 27.53 -9.94
C PRO A 438 -25.28 26.60 -9.85
N LEU A 439 -24.21 27.07 -9.17
CA LEU A 439 -23.06 26.24 -8.81
C LEU A 439 -23.44 25.36 -7.63
N SER A 440 -23.87 24.15 -7.96
CA SER A 440 -24.32 23.14 -7.01
C SER A 440 -23.75 21.79 -7.36
N PHE A 441 -23.36 21.02 -6.34
CA PHE A 441 -22.86 19.66 -6.52
C PHE A 441 -23.18 18.77 -5.32
N GLU A 442 -23.12 17.46 -5.52
CA GLU A 442 -23.27 16.45 -4.49
C GLU A 442 -21.91 15.98 -3.97
N LEU A 443 -21.74 15.96 -2.65
CA LEU A 443 -20.64 15.26 -1.98
C LEU A 443 -21.13 13.89 -1.52
N LEU A 444 -20.56 12.82 -2.11
CA LEU A 444 -20.84 11.43 -1.77
C LEU A 444 -19.86 10.94 -0.70
N ILE A 445 -20.39 10.44 0.43
CA ILE A 445 -19.61 9.89 1.54
C ILE A 445 -20.24 8.59 2.08
N ALA A 446 -19.44 7.75 2.73
CA ALA A 446 -19.92 6.54 3.41
C ALA A 446 -20.66 6.91 4.70
N SER A 447 -21.76 6.21 5.00
CA SER A 447 -22.42 6.29 6.32
C SER A 447 -21.51 5.75 7.42
N GLY A 448 -21.51 6.41 8.58
CA GLY A 448 -20.65 6.04 9.73
C GLY A 448 -19.19 6.48 9.61
N ALA A 449 -18.81 7.16 8.53
CA ALA A 449 -17.49 7.81 8.44
C ALA A 449 -17.38 8.96 9.45
N ASN A 450 -16.13 9.29 9.84
CA ASN A 450 -15.86 10.52 10.59
C ASN A 450 -16.05 11.73 9.67
N ASP A 451 -17.23 12.31 9.71
CA ASP A 451 -17.73 13.35 8.79
C ASP A 451 -17.86 14.74 9.44
N GLN A 452 -17.33 14.93 10.64
CA GLN A 452 -17.41 16.22 11.38
C GLN A 452 -16.88 17.40 10.56
N TRP A 453 -15.97 17.17 9.63
CA TRP A 453 -15.37 18.15 8.72
C TRP A 453 -16.33 18.64 7.63
N VAL A 454 -17.38 17.89 7.32
CA VAL A 454 -18.27 18.16 6.17
C VAL A 454 -19.07 19.44 6.37
N LEU A 455 -19.63 19.66 7.57
CA LEU A 455 -20.46 20.85 7.86
C LEU A 455 -19.65 22.15 7.84
N PRO A 456 -18.45 22.25 8.45
CA PRO A 456 -17.58 23.42 8.31
C PRO A 456 -17.22 23.73 6.86
N PHE A 457 -16.89 22.71 6.06
CA PHE A 457 -16.60 22.87 4.65
C PHE A 457 -17.80 23.38 3.88
N LYS A 458 -18.99 22.81 4.08
CA LYS A 458 -20.26 23.29 3.51
C LYS A 458 -20.53 24.73 3.85
N LYS A 459 -20.26 25.14 5.10
CA LYS A 459 -20.44 26.53 5.56
C LYS A 459 -19.53 27.51 4.79
N ASN A 460 -18.28 27.17 4.56
CA ASN A 460 -17.36 28.01 3.80
C ASN A 460 -17.76 28.10 2.32
N LEU A 461 -18.20 27.01 1.71
CA LEU A 461 -18.74 27.00 0.35
C LEU A 461 -19.99 27.88 0.21
N ALA A 462 -20.90 27.83 1.20
CA ALA A 462 -22.10 28.69 1.22
C ALA A 462 -21.75 30.17 1.28
N ARG A 463 -20.65 30.57 1.94
CA ARG A 463 -20.13 31.94 1.94
C ARG A 463 -19.70 32.42 0.54
N LEU A 464 -19.25 31.51 -0.29
CA LEU A 464 -18.93 31.77 -1.70
C LEU A 464 -20.17 31.77 -2.62
N GLY A 465 -21.35 31.44 -2.09
CA GLY A 465 -22.56 31.22 -2.87
C GLY A 465 -22.64 29.87 -3.58
N VAL A 466 -21.84 28.90 -3.15
CA VAL A 466 -21.79 27.55 -3.69
C VAL A 466 -22.65 26.62 -2.83
N THR A 467 -23.46 25.78 -3.48
CA THR A 467 -24.32 24.81 -2.79
C THR A 467 -23.73 23.42 -2.84
N MET A 468 -23.32 22.86 -1.69
CA MET A 468 -22.90 21.47 -1.56
C MET A 468 -24.01 20.65 -0.89
N ASN A 469 -24.49 19.62 -1.58
CA ASN A 469 -25.45 18.64 -1.09
C ASN A 469 -24.73 17.42 -0.55
N ILE A 470 -25.04 16.99 0.67
CA ILE A 470 -24.37 15.84 1.30
C ILE A 470 -25.20 14.59 1.03
N ARG A 471 -24.57 13.57 0.48
CA ARG A 471 -25.18 12.25 0.24
C ARG A 471 -24.42 11.17 0.99
N GLN A 472 -25.02 10.68 2.07
CA GLN A 472 -24.49 9.53 2.81
C GLN A 472 -25.13 8.24 2.32
N VAL A 473 -24.30 7.24 2.04
CA VAL A 473 -24.75 5.92 1.56
C VAL A 473 -23.97 4.81 2.27
N ASP A 474 -24.53 3.60 2.29
CA ASP A 474 -23.81 2.43 2.77
C ASP A 474 -22.63 2.05 1.83
N MET A 475 -21.75 1.14 2.28
CA MET A 475 -20.56 0.75 1.54
C MET A 475 -20.87 0.05 0.21
N ALA A 476 -21.96 -0.69 0.11
CA ALA A 476 -22.35 -1.37 -1.14
C ALA A 476 -22.81 -0.34 -2.19
N GLN A 477 -23.65 0.61 -1.78
CA GLN A 477 -24.05 1.74 -2.61
C GLN A 477 -22.85 2.61 -3.02
N LEU A 478 -21.96 2.94 -2.06
CA LEU A 478 -20.75 3.71 -2.36
C LEU A 478 -19.92 3.02 -3.44
N THR A 479 -19.69 1.72 -3.30
CA THR A 479 -18.93 0.92 -4.27
C THR A 479 -19.59 0.91 -5.64
N ASN A 480 -20.90 0.74 -5.71
CA ASN A 480 -21.65 0.72 -6.96
C ASN A 480 -21.60 2.09 -7.65
N ARG A 481 -21.83 3.19 -6.91
CA ARG A 481 -21.76 4.56 -7.45
C ARG A 481 -20.34 4.94 -7.86
N LYS A 482 -19.32 4.49 -7.13
CA LYS A 482 -17.92 4.64 -7.53
C LYS A 482 -17.63 3.94 -8.86
N ARG A 483 -18.10 2.70 -9.02
CA ARG A 483 -17.92 1.92 -10.28
C ARG A 483 -18.63 2.53 -11.48
N SER A 484 -19.84 3.03 -11.28
CA SER A 484 -20.62 3.69 -12.34
C SER A 484 -20.26 5.18 -12.53
N ARG A 485 -19.32 5.73 -11.74
CA ARG A 485 -18.95 7.15 -11.69
C ARG A 485 -20.15 8.08 -11.47
N ASP A 486 -21.14 7.62 -10.72
CA ASP A 486 -22.33 8.41 -10.39
C ASP A 486 -22.14 9.24 -9.12
N TYR A 487 -21.34 10.28 -9.22
CA TYR A 487 -21.08 11.29 -8.20
C TYR A 487 -20.52 12.57 -8.83
N ASP A 488 -20.64 13.69 -8.13
CA ASP A 488 -19.95 14.93 -8.50
C ASP A 488 -18.63 15.05 -7.76
N MET A 489 -18.64 14.91 -6.42
CA MET A 489 -17.45 14.85 -5.58
C MET A 489 -17.54 13.64 -4.64
N MET A 490 -16.43 12.99 -4.34
CA MET A 490 -16.41 11.81 -3.49
C MET A 490 -15.17 11.78 -2.60
N GLN A 491 -15.33 11.38 -1.32
CA GLN A 491 -14.19 11.07 -0.48
C GLN A 491 -13.54 9.75 -0.93
N THR A 492 -12.22 9.78 -1.08
CA THR A 492 -11.43 8.62 -1.48
C THR A 492 -10.15 8.49 -0.65
N LEU A 493 -9.64 7.27 -0.54
CA LEU A 493 -8.32 6.98 -0.03
C LEU A 493 -7.37 6.82 -1.22
N TRP A 494 -6.25 7.51 -1.19
CA TRP A 494 -5.12 7.28 -2.08
C TRP A 494 -4.10 6.44 -1.32
N ALA A 495 -3.92 5.22 -1.78
CA ALA A 495 -3.01 4.28 -1.13
C ALA A 495 -1.55 4.76 -1.21
N ALA A 496 -0.77 4.42 -0.22
CA ALA A 496 0.66 4.70 -0.18
C ALA A 496 1.37 4.24 -1.45
N GLN A 497 2.21 5.11 -2.01
CA GLN A 497 3.00 4.83 -3.21
C GLN A 497 4.48 4.94 -2.85
N PRO A 498 5.15 3.84 -2.44
CA PRO A 498 6.57 3.87 -2.12
C PRO A 498 7.45 4.25 -3.31
N TRP A 499 6.99 3.95 -4.52
CA TRP A 499 7.57 4.35 -5.81
C TRP A 499 6.48 4.50 -6.88
N PRO A 500 6.76 5.18 -8.02
CA PRO A 500 5.85 5.22 -9.15
C PRO A 500 5.77 3.85 -9.84
N SER A 501 4.78 3.04 -9.45
CA SER A 501 4.57 1.70 -9.99
C SER A 501 3.79 1.68 -11.31
N SER A 502 3.79 0.55 -11.99
CA SER A 502 2.97 0.34 -13.20
C SER A 502 1.47 0.45 -12.92
N ASP A 503 1.02 0.26 -11.68
CA ASP A 503 -0.39 0.38 -11.27
C ASP A 503 -0.96 1.80 -11.41
N LEU A 504 -0.09 2.82 -11.55
CA LEU A 504 -0.53 4.18 -11.83
C LEU A 504 -1.32 4.29 -13.14
N GLN A 505 -1.15 3.35 -14.08
CA GLN A 505 -1.97 3.25 -15.31
C GLN A 505 -3.46 3.15 -14.98
N ILE A 506 -3.81 2.27 -14.04
CA ILE A 506 -5.21 1.99 -13.67
C ILE A 506 -5.86 3.23 -13.03
N SER A 507 -5.05 4.07 -12.37
CA SER A 507 -5.52 5.25 -11.64
C SER A 507 -5.58 6.53 -12.49
N TRP A 508 -4.75 6.65 -13.53
CA TRP A 508 -4.56 7.93 -14.20
C TRP A 508 -4.55 7.89 -15.73
N ALA A 509 -4.23 6.75 -16.37
CA ALA A 509 -4.13 6.71 -17.82
C ALA A 509 -5.50 6.76 -18.49
N SER A 510 -5.60 7.46 -19.62
CA SER A 510 -6.83 7.65 -20.41
C SER A 510 -7.46 6.34 -20.87
N GLY A 511 -6.64 5.31 -21.14
CA GLY A 511 -7.11 3.95 -21.50
C GLY A 511 -7.87 3.24 -20.38
N TYR A 512 -7.73 3.71 -19.14
CA TYR A 512 -8.40 3.18 -17.96
C TYR A 512 -9.47 4.13 -17.40
N ILE A 513 -10.06 4.96 -18.28
CA ILE A 513 -11.06 5.95 -17.88
C ILE A 513 -12.24 5.33 -17.10
N ASP A 514 -12.64 4.12 -17.45
CA ASP A 514 -13.76 3.42 -16.78
C ASP A 514 -13.35 2.69 -15.50
N SER A 515 -12.06 2.75 -15.14
CA SER A 515 -11.60 2.19 -13.87
C SER A 515 -12.15 2.99 -12.69
N SER A 516 -12.63 2.28 -11.67
CA SER A 516 -13.04 2.91 -10.40
C SER A 516 -11.86 3.52 -9.62
N TYR A 517 -10.62 3.19 -9.98
CA TYR A 517 -9.41 3.79 -9.41
C TYR A 517 -9.10 5.16 -10.04
N ASN A 518 -9.49 5.40 -11.31
CA ASN A 518 -9.44 6.74 -11.90
C ASN A 518 -10.65 7.56 -11.40
N ALA A 519 -10.69 7.81 -10.10
CA ALA A 519 -11.83 8.49 -9.48
C ALA A 519 -12.17 9.85 -10.09
N PRO A 520 -11.20 10.73 -10.43
CA PRO A 520 -11.52 12.01 -11.08
C PRO A 520 -12.03 11.88 -12.52
N GLY A 521 -11.81 10.73 -13.18
CA GLY A 521 -12.16 10.56 -14.61
C GLY A 521 -11.22 11.33 -15.53
N VAL A 522 -9.92 11.29 -15.24
CA VAL A 522 -8.90 12.00 -16.00
C VAL A 522 -8.68 11.35 -17.37
N LYS A 523 -8.62 12.23 -18.40
CA LYS A 523 -8.08 11.93 -19.74
C LYS A 523 -7.09 13.02 -20.09
N SER A 524 -5.80 12.68 -20.18
CA SER A 524 -4.75 13.64 -20.43
C SER A 524 -3.58 12.99 -21.17
N LEU A 525 -3.27 13.49 -22.35
CA LEU A 525 -2.12 13.03 -23.15
C LEU A 525 -0.79 13.25 -22.42
N VAL A 526 -0.70 14.30 -21.59
CA VAL A 526 0.48 14.58 -20.76
C VAL A 526 0.68 13.47 -19.74
N ILE A 527 -0.38 13.11 -19.02
CA ILE A 527 -0.34 12.06 -18.00
C ILE A 527 -0.06 10.70 -18.66
N ASP A 528 -0.70 10.40 -19.79
CA ASP A 528 -0.47 9.17 -20.54
C ASP A 528 1.00 9.02 -20.96
N ALA A 529 1.62 10.11 -21.46
CA ALA A 529 3.02 10.13 -21.85
C ALA A 529 3.97 9.91 -20.65
N LEU A 530 3.68 10.51 -19.49
CA LEU A 530 4.47 10.32 -18.27
C LEU A 530 4.32 8.88 -17.74
N ILE A 531 3.11 8.35 -17.71
CA ILE A 531 2.83 6.99 -17.25
C ILE A 531 3.49 5.94 -18.16
N ALA A 532 3.43 6.12 -19.48
CA ALA A 532 4.11 5.20 -20.40
C ALA A 532 5.62 5.15 -20.13
N LYS A 533 6.24 6.30 -19.84
CA LYS A 533 7.66 6.35 -19.45
C LYS A 533 7.91 5.73 -18.09
N ILE A 534 7.02 5.90 -17.10
CA ILE A 534 7.11 5.26 -15.78
C ILE A 534 7.08 3.73 -15.94
N VAL A 535 6.16 3.20 -16.73
CA VAL A 535 6.07 1.75 -17.01
C VAL A 535 7.35 1.21 -17.64
N ALA A 536 7.91 1.95 -18.61
CA ALA A 536 9.15 1.58 -19.28
C ALA A 536 10.40 1.71 -18.39
N ALA A 537 10.32 2.51 -17.31
CA ALA A 537 11.43 2.79 -16.41
C ALA A 537 11.42 1.89 -15.14
N GLN A 538 10.51 0.93 -15.03
CA GLN A 538 10.41 0.08 -13.84
C GLN A 538 11.74 -0.57 -13.50
N GLY A 539 12.12 -0.52 -12.20
CA GLY A 539 13.41 -1.02 -11.71
C GLY A 539 14.57 -0.02 -11.78
N ASP A 540 14.47 1.05 -12.56
CA ASP A 540 15.51 2.08 -12.69
C ASP A 540 15.17 3.33 -11.86
N LYS A 541 15.74 3.40 -10.65
CA LYS A 541 15.51 4.50 -9.71
C LYS A 541 15.82 5.88 -10.32
N ASN A 542 16.92 5.98 -11.08
CA ASN A 542 17.37 7.26 -11.63
C ASN A 542 16.41 7.80 -12.69
N LYS A 543 15.76 6.93 -13.44
CA LYS A 543 14.70 7.32 -14.39
C LYS A 543 13.37 7.56 -13.70
N LEU A 544 13.01 6.76 -12.70
CA LEU A 544 11.73 6.88 -12.01
C LEU A 544 11.63 8.15 -11.16
N LEU A 545 12.75 8.63 -10.59
CA LEU A 545 12.74 9.80 -9.72
C LEU A 545 12.20 11.07 -10.41
N PRO A 546 12.76 11.53 -11.54
CA PRO A 546 12.20 12.69 -12.24
C PRO A 546 10.80 12.44 -12.81
N LEU A 547 10.49 11.22 -13.23
CA LEU A 547 9.17 10.86 -13.74
C LEU A 547 8.09 10.94 -12.66
N GLY A 548 8.37 10.41 -11.46
CA GLY A 548 7.45 10.48 -10.32
C GLY A 548 7.18 11.92 -9.91
N ARG A 549 8.23 12.75 -9.78
CA ARG A 549 8.11 14.18 -9.44
C ARG A 549 7.36 14.96 -10.53
N ALA A 550 7.65 14.71 -11.80
CA ALA A 550 6.93 15.34 -12.90
C ALA A 550 5.43 14.99 -12.88
N LEU A 551 5.10 13.71 -12.65
CA LEU A 551 3.71 13.27 -12.53
C LEU A 551 3.02 13.92 -11.32
N ASP A 552 3.66 13.94 -10.16
CA ASP A 552 3.12 14.54 -8.93
C ASP A 552 2.77 16.03 -9.13
N ARG A 553 3.67 16.81 -9.79
CA ARG A 553 3.42 18.21 -10.15
C ARG A 553 2.20 18.38 -11.05
N VAL A 554 2.11 17.55 -12.09
CA VAL A 554 1.00 17.62 -13.03
C VAL A 554 -0.32 17.30 -12.33
N LEU A 555 -0.35 16.28 -11.49
CA LEU A 555 -1.56 15.86 -10.77
C LEU A 555 -1.99 16.91 -9.73
N THR A 556 -1.07 17.42 -8.94
CA THR A 556 -1.36 18.38 -7.86
C THR A 556 -1.81 19.73 -8.41
N TRP A 557 -1.11 20.31 -9.38
CA TRP A 557 -1.45 21.61 -9.96
C TRP A 557 -2.70 21.59 -10.83
N ASN A 558 -3.18 20.43 -11.26
CA ASN A 558 -4.48 20.30 -11.94
C ASN A 558 -5.67 20.20 -10.97
N TYR A 559 -5.43 20.09 -9.66
CA TYR A 559 -6.49 19.97 -8.63
C TYR A 559 -7.52 18.88 -9.00
N TYR A 560 -7.05 17.72 -9.48
CA TYR A 560 -7.95 16.60 -9.75
C TYR A 560 -8.62 16.07 -8.49
N MET A 561 -7.91 16.17 -7.37
CA MET A 561 -8.44 15.90 -6.05
C MET A 561 -8.05 17.01 -5.07
N LEU A 562 -8.94 17.29 -4.13
CA LEU A 562 -8.68 18.20 -2.99
C LEU A 562 -7.92 17.40 -1.92
N PRO A 563 -6.70 17.84 -1.56
CA PRO A 563 -5.93 17.17 -0.52
C PRO A 563 -6.56 17.38 0.85
N MET A 564 -6.82 16.28 1.57
CA MET A 564 -7.32 16.33 2.94
C MET A 564 -6.17 16.13 3.93
N TRP A 565 -5.95 14.91 4.40
CA TRP A 565 -4.94 14.62 5.43
C TRP A 565 -4.48 13.16 5.41
N TYR A 566 -3.44 12.92 6.19
CA TYR A 566 -2.96 11.60 6.58
C TYR A 566 -2.57 11.60 8.05
N MET A 567 -2.39 10.41 8.62
CA MET A 567 -1.92 10.24 9.98
C MET A 567 -0.39 10.08 9.95
N GLY A 568 0.33 11.13 10.36
CA GLY A 568 1.79 11.15 10.35
C GLY A 568 2.45 10.40 11.51
N GLU A 569 1.66 9.79 12.41
CA GLU A 569 2.12 9.14 13.62
C GLU A 569 1.31 7.88 13.92
N ASP A 570 2.00 6.81 14.30
CA ASP A 570 1.36 5.63 14.88
C ASP A 570 1.15 5.84 16.38
N ARG A 571 -0.09 5.75 16.83
CA ARG A 571 -0.47 5.91 18.23
C ARG A 571 -0.71 4.56 18.87
N VAL A 572 0.17 4.18 19.77
CA VAL A 572 0.17 2.87 20.41
C VAL A 572 0.02 3.01 21.91
N ALA A 573 -0.97 2.34 22.49
CA ALA A 573 -1.06 2.17 23.92
C ALA A 573 -0.85 0.70 24.28
N ARG A 574 -0.04 0.43 25.30
CA ARG A 574 0.26 -0.94 25.72
C ARG A 574 0.45 -1.03 27.24
N TRP A 575 0.13 -2.17 27.78
CA TRP A 575 0.55 -2.53 29.12
C TRP A 575 2.08 -2.70 29.14
N ASP A 576 2.77 -2.08 30.10
CA ASP A 576 4.25 -1.96 30.10
C ASP A 576 4.91 -3.26 30.60
N LYS A 577 4.74 -4.31 29.83
CA LYS A 577 5.40 -5.61 30.02
C LYS A 577 6.20 -6.07 28.80
N PHE A 578 6.42 -5.16 27.85
CA PHE A 578 7.18 -5.45 26.63
C PHE A 578 8.36 -4.52 26.50
N SER A 579 9.42 -5.04 25.95
CA SER A 579 10.55 -4.25 25.47
C SER A 579 10.67 -4.36 23.95
N LEU A 580 11.27 -3.33 23.36
CA LEU A 580 11.38 -3.13 21.93
C LEU A 580 12.86 -2.93 21.56
N PRO A 581 13.26 -3.22 20.32
CA PRO A 581 14.59 -2.86 19.82
C PRO A 581 14.85 -1.36 19.93
N ALA A 582 16.13 -0.98 20.07
CA ALA A 582 16.54 0.43 20.10
C ALA A 582 16.28 1.15 18.78
N VAL A 583 16.48 0.44 17.66
CA VAL A 583 16.13 0.90 16.32
C VAL A 583 14.79 0.29 15.95
N ARG A 584 13.88 1.10 15.44
CA ARG A 584 12.57 0.65 14.95
C ARG A 584 12.58 0.56 13.43
N PRO A 585 11.80 -0.35 12.87
CA PRO A 585 11.59 -0.36 11.43
C PRO A 585 10.80 0.89 11.00
N VAL A 586 11.04 1.34 9.77
CA VAL A 586 10.43 2.57 9.23
C VAL A 586 8.99 2.35 8.78
N TYR A 587 8.67 1.14 8.28
CA TYR A 587 7.41 0.88 7.56
C TYR A 587 6.36 0.11 8.37
N THR A 588 6.71 -0.36 9.57
CA THR A 588 5.79 -1.09 10.46
C THR A 588 6.05 -0.75 11.92
N LEU A 589 5.15 -1.16 12.82
CA LEU A 589 5.38 -1.09 14.27
C LEU A 589 6.49 -2.03 14.74
N GLY A 590 6.94 -2.96 13.91
CA GLY A 590 7.94 -3.96 14.26
C GLY A 590 7.48 -4.93 15.36
N PHE A 591 6.17 -5.19 15.50
CA PHE A 591 5.60 -6.02 16.56
C PHE A 591 6.30 -7.38 16.67
N ASP A 592 6.69 -7.99 15.57
CA ASP A 592 7.35 -9.30 15.55
C ASP A 592 8.78 -9.29 16.12
N THR A 593 9.33 -8.10 16.40
CA THR A 593 10.64 -7.90 17.04
C THR A 593 10.56 -7.64 18.54
N TRP A 594 9.36 -7.42 19.08
CA TRP A 594 9.13 -7.15 20.50
C TRP A 594 9.30 -8.41 21.33
N TRP A 595 9.57 -8.25 22.63
CA TRP A 595 9.67 -9.37 23.56
C TRP A 595 9.04 -9.06 24.90
N TYR A 596 8.66 -10.11 25.63
CA TYR A 596 8.19 -10.01 27.01
C TYR A 596 9.34 -9.67 27.93
N ASP A 597 9.20 -8.60 28.73
CA ASP A 597 10.20 -8.12 29.67
C ASP A 597 9.75 -8.45 31.09
N VAL A 598 10.39 -9.44 31.71
CA VAL A 598 10.06 -9.92 33.06
C VAL A 598 10.22 -8.83 34.13
N ASN A 599 11.18 -7.90 33.96
CA ASN A 599 11.43 -6.83 34.92
C ASN A 599 10.35 -5.74 34.84
N LYS A 600 9.87 -5.44 33.68
CA LYS A 600 8.73 -4.54 33.48
C LYS A 600 7.44 -5.18 33.97
N ALA A 601 7.18 -6.41 33.58
CA ALA A 601 6.00 -7.17 34.01
C ALA A 601 5.91 -7.29 35.52
N ALA A 602 7.04 -7.48 36.23
CA ALA A 602 7.07 -7.56 37.68
C ALA A 602 6.54 -6.31 38.40
N LYS A 603 6.54 -5.15 37.74
CA LYS A 603 6.01 -3.87 38.27
C LYS A 603 4.49 -3.76 38.11
N LEU A 604 3.88 -4.60 37.30
CA LEU A 604 2.44 -4.61 37.09
C LEU A 604 1.73 -5.39 38.22
N PRO A 605 0.42 -5.13 38.41
CA PRO A 605 -0.41 -5.99 39.27
C PRO A 605 -0.32 -7.46 38.84
N ALA A 606 -0.41 -8.40 39.81
CA ALA A 606 -0.18 -9.82 39.53
C ALA A 606 -1.07 -10.38 38.42
N GLU A 607 -2.32 -9.91 38.36
CA GLU A 607 -3.30 -10.29 37.34
C GLU A 607 -3.00 -9.71 35.94
N ARG A 608 -1.91 -8.92 35.78
CA ARG A 608 -1.52 -8.25 34.52
C ARG A 608 -0.11 -8.62 34.04
N ARG A 609 0.54 -9.53 34.74
CA ARG A 609 1.90 -9.97 34.42
C ARG A 609 1.97 -10.93 33.24
#